data_a2d80cdeab695923b338e88e96c86e8a
#
_entry.id   a2d80cdeab695923b338e88e96c86e8a
#
_cell.length_a   1.000
_cell.length_b   1.000
_cell.length_c   1.000
_cell.angle_alpha   90.00
_cell.angle_beta   90.00
_cell.angle_gamma   90.00
#
_symmetry.space_group_name_H-M   'P 1'
#
loop_
_entity.id
_entity.type
_entity.pdbx_description
1 polymer ?
#
loop_
_entity_poly.entity_id
_entity_poly.type
_entity_poly.pdbx_seq_one_letter_code
_entity_poly.pdbx_strand_id
1 'polypeptide(L)'
;NTHYAKSKFKAELEVWRGISEGLEAVILNPGTILGYGDWENGSSAIFRNIFKGVGWYTSGINGFVDVEDVAKVTRLMLEGSISEERFIVTGDTWPFRKLQEIIAGQFGKKIPTREATPLLLNIAWRVEKLKSLFTGEKPLLTKESARVAVSKTWFENDKLLRALPGFSFTPLEET
;
A
#
# COMPACT_ATOMS: atom_id res chain seq x y z
N ASN A 1 -11.01 11.41 1.04
CA ASN A 1 -10.81 11.14 2.46
C ASN A 1 -11.60 9.90 2.89
N THR A 2 -10.90 8.80 3.14
CA THR A 2 -11.46 7.53 3.61
C THR A 2 -11.58 7.53 5.14
N HIS A 3 -12.41 6.67 5.72
CA HIS A 3 -12.48 6.52 7.19
C HIS A 3 -11.13 6.03 7.75
N TYR A 4 -10.46 5.12 7.04
CA TYR A 4 -9.14 4.65 7.37
C TYR A 4 -8.11 5.80 7.40
N ALA A 5 -8.02 6.60 6.33
CA ALA A 5 -7.09 7.73 6.27
C ALA A 5 -7.34 8.76 7.37
N LYS A 6 -8.61 9.03 7.70
CA LYS A 6 -8.97 9.93 8.82
C LYS A 6 -8.52 9.36 10.17
N SER A 7 -8.68 8.05 10.38
CA SER A 7 -8.26 7.38 11.62
C SER A 7 -6.74 7.46 11.77
N LYS A 8 -5.98 7.14 10.71
CA LYS A 8 -4.52 7.22 10.72
C LYS A 8 -4.02 8.65 10.94
N PHE A 9 -4.63 9.63 10.28
CA PHE A 9 -4.29 11.03 10.47
C PHE A 9 -4.52 11.49 11.92
N LYS A 10 -5.66 11.11 12.53
CA LYS A 10 -5.92 11.42 13.94
C LYS A 10 -4.92 10.75 14.88
N ALA A 11 -4.56 9.49 14.63
CA ALA A 11 -3.54 8.80 15.41
C ALA A 11 -2.17 9.50 15.30
N GLU A 12 -1.80 9.97 14.10
CA GLU A 12 -0.57 10.74 13.89
C GLU A 12 -0.59 12.06 14.67
N LEU A 13 -1.73 12.77 14.72
CA LEU A 13 -1.86 13.99 15.52
C LEU A 13 -1.64 13.75 17.01
N GLU A 14 -2.08 12.61 17.56
CA GLU A 14 -1.81 12.26 18.97
C GLU A 14 -0.33 12.00 19.22
N VAL A 15 0.39 11.42 18.26
CA VAL A 15 1.86 11.28 18.37
C VAL A 15 2.54 12.66 18.36
N TRP A 16 2.13 13.55 17.45
CA TRP A 16 2.65 14.93 17.43
C TRP A 16 2.37 15.69 18.73
N ARG A 17 1.19 15.48 19.35
CA ARG A 17 0.89 16.02 20.67
C ARG A 17 1.86 15.48 21.71
N GLY A 18 2.08 14.15 21.74
CA GLY A 18 3.04 13.54 22.64
C GLY A 18 4.46 14.09 22.45
N ILE A 19 4.90 14.31 21.21
CA ILE A 19 6.19 14.93 20.89
C ILE A 19 6.27 16.34 21.50
N SER A 20 5.22 17.15 21.38
CA SER A 20 5.18 18.48 22.00
C SER A 20 5.19 18.45 23.53
N GLU A 21 4.87 17.32 24.13
CA GLU A 21 4.93 17.04 25.57
C GLU A 21 6.24 16.36 26.00
N GLY A 22 7.21 16.19 25.08
CA GLY A 22 8.54 15.63 25.34
C GLY A 22 8.71 14.14 25.00
N LEU A 23 7.79 13.55 24.24
CA LEU A 23 7.95 12.20 23.72
C LEU A 23 9.00 12.16 22.61
N GLU A 24 10.03 11.36 22.75
CA GLU A 24 10.94 11.04 21.65
C GLU A 24 10.28 10.02 20.72
N ALA A 25 9.95 10.44 19.51
CA ALA A 25 9.28 9.56 18.54
C ALA A 25 9.61 9.93 17.10
N VAL A 26 9.58 8.90 16.23
CA VAL A 26 9.64 9.05 14.78
C VAL A 26 8.39 8.42 14.16
N ILE A 27 7.80 9.10 13.19
CA ILE A 27 6.62 8.63 12.48
C ILE A 27 7.04 8.08 11.13
N LEU A 28 6.75 6.80 10.88
CA LEU A 28 6.99 6.15 9.60
C LEU A 28 5.66 5.93 8.89
N ASN A 29 5.54 6.47 7.68
CA ASN A 29 4.36 6.35 6.82
C ASN A 29 4.70 5.48 5.60
N PRO A 30 4.61 4.13 5.71
CA PRO A 30 4.89 3.25 4.58
C PRO A 30 3.81 3.37 3.50
N GLY A 31 4.24 3.20 2.25
CA GLY A 31 3.36 2.97 1.12
C GLY A 31 2.66 1.61 1.23
N THR A 32 2.24 1.05 0.10
CA THR A 32 1.71 -0.32 0.08
C THR A 32 2.86 -1.31 0.32
N ILE A 33 2.85 -1.96 1.49
CA ILE A 33 3.88 -2.92 1.88
C ILE A 33 3.64 -4.23 1.11
N LEU A 34 4.65 -4.70 0.41
CA LEU A 34 4.67 -5.97 -0.30
C LEU A 34 5.68 -6.92 0.34
N GLY A 35 5.41 -8.21 0.26
CA GLY A 35 6.27 -9.25 0.79
C GLY A 35 5.49 -10.48 1.23
N TYR A 36 6.19 -11.42 1.85
CA TYR A 36 5.58 -12.63 2.39
C TYR A 36 4.60 -12.29 3.52
N GLY A 37 3.43 -12.93 3.51
CA GLY A 37 2.40 -12.71 4.52
C GLY A 37 1.12 -13.48 4.24
N ASP A 38 0.08 -13.15 5.00
CA ASP A 38 -1.24 -13.75 4.85
C ASP A 38 -1.89 -13.36 3.51
N TRP A 39 -2.05 -14.35 2.63
CA TRP A 39 -2.65 -14.17 1.31
C TRP A 39 -4.15 -13.81 1.34
N GLU A 40 -4.81 -14.01 2.46
CA GLU A 40 -6.24 -13.74 2.59
C GLU A 40 -6.53 -12.26 2.87
N ASN A 41 -5.55 -11.53 3.41
CA ASN A 41 -5.76 -10.15 3.88
C ASN A 41 -4.67 -9.19 3.41
N GLY A 42 -4.97 -7.88 3.50
CA GLY A 42 -4.01 -6.81 3.24
C GLY A 42 -3.52 -6.74 1.80
N SER A 43 -2.31 -6.25 1.64
CA SER A 43 -1.66 -6.08 0.33
C SER A 43 -1.27 -7.40 -0.33
N SER A 44 -1.01 -8.45 0.45
CA SER A 44 -0.71 -9.80 -0.07
C SER A 44 -1.88 -10.40 -0.85
N ALA A 45 -3.10 -9.94 -0.62
CA ALA A 45 -4.27 -10.32 -1.44
C ALA A 45 -4.12 -9.92 -2.93
N ILE A 46 -3.26 -8.98 -3.27
CA ILE A 46 -2.94 -8.62 -4.66
C ILE A 46 -2.35 -9.84 -5.38
N PHE A 47 -1.37 -10.51 -4.77
CA PHE A 47 -0.73 -11.72 -5.31
C PHE A 47 -1.74 -12.84 -5.49
N ARG A 48 -2.56 -13.12 -4.48
CA ARG A 48 -3.63 -14.14 -4.55
C ARG A 48 -4.60 -13.87 -5.69
N ASN A 49 -5.06 -12.62 -5.85
CA ASN A 49 -6.03 -12.27 -6.87
C ASN A 49 -5.47 -12.48 -8.28
N ILE A 50 -4.21 -12.11 -8.49
CA ILE A 50 -3.52 -12.32 -9.76
C ILE A 50 -3.32 -13.82 -10.00
N PHE A 51 -2.89 -14.58 -8.99
CA PHE A 51 -2.75 -16.04 -9.07
C PHE A 51 -4.07 -16.73 -9.45
N LYS A 52 -5.22 -16.24 -8.91
CA LYS A 52 -6.57 -16.70 -9.26
C LYS A 52 -7.04 -16.24 -10.64
N GLY A 53 -6.25 -15.44 -11.36
CA GLY A 53 -6.53 -15.06 -12.75
C GLY A 53 -7.51 -13.89 -12.89
N VAL A 54 -7.41 -12.87 -12.03
CA VAL A 54 -8.16 -11.61 -12.22
C VAL A 54 -7.76 -10.97 -13.53
N GLY A 55 -8.68 -10.95 -14.51
CA GLY A 55 -8.43 -10.46 -15.87
C GLY A 55 -8.52 -8.93 -16.03
N TRP A 56 -8.65 -8.18 -14.91
CA TRP A 56 -8.84 -6.74 -14.91
C TRP A 56 -7.67 -6.02 -14.26
N TYR A 57 -7.20 -4.92 -14.87
CA TYR A 57 -6.24 -3.99 -14.27
C TYR A 57 -6.90 -2.64 -13.97
N THR A 58 -6.25 -1.84 -13.13
CA THR A 58 -6.68 -0.50 -12.79
C THR A 58 -5.63 0.53 -13.20
N SER A 59 -6.08 1.76 -13.49
CA SER A 59 -5.21 2.86 -13.96
C SER A 59 -4.55 3.66 -12.84
N GLY A 60 -4.72 3.25 -11.59
CA GLY A 60 -4.12 3.93 -10.45
C GLY A 60 -2.60 3.80 -10.38
N ILE A 61 -1.98 4.75 -9.68
CA ILE A 61 -0.54 4.78 -9.36
C ILE A 61 -0.42 4.86 -7.85
N ASN A 62 0.47 4.06 -7.27
CA ASN A 62 0.72 4.06 -5.84
C ASN A 62 2.19 3.81 -5.53
N GLY A 63 2.60 4.12 -4.29
CA GLY A 63 3.90 3.79 -3.77
C GLY A 63 3.91 2.39 -3.16
N PHE A 64 4.98 1.65 -3.42
CA PHE A 64 5.19 0.30 -2.93
C PHE A 64 6.53 0.20 -2.21
N VAL A 65 6.62 -0.68 -1.24
CA VAL A 65 7.83 -0.92 -0.47
C VAL A 65 7.90 -2.37 -0.02
N ASP A 66 9.10 -2.91 0.01
CA ASP A 66 9.36 -4.24 0.56
C ASP A 66 9.16 -4.26 2.08
N VAL A 67 8.57 -5.33 2.61
CA VAL A 67 8.33 -5.50 4.05
C VAL A 67 9.63 -5.52 4.85
N GLU A 68 10.69 -6.12 4.32
CA GLU A 68 12.02 -6.17 4.94
C GLU A 68 12.64 -4.77 5.02
N ASP A 69 12.42 -3.93 4.01
CA ASP A 69 12.90 -2.55 4.03
C ASP A 69 12.18 -1.71 5.07
N VAL A 70 10.87 -1.91 5.25
CA VAL A 70 10.13 -1.27 6.34
C VAL A 70 10.70 -1.70 7.69
N ALA A 71 11.00 -2.98 7.89
CA ALA A 71 11.61 -3.50 9.11
C ALA A 71 13.02 -2.91 9.34
N LYS A 72 13.86 -2.86 8.28
CA LYS A 72 15.20 -2.25 8.35
C LYS A 72 15.14 -0.77 8.72
N VAL A 73 14.27 0.01 8.05
CA VAL A 73 14.09 1.45 8.36
C VAL A 73 13.62 1.62 9.80
N THR A 74 12.65 0.82 10.26
CA THR A 74 12.16 0.88 11.63
C THR A 74 13.30 0.65 12.62
N ARG A 75 14.13 -0.38 12.40
CA ARG A 75 15.28 -0.67 13.25
C ARG A 75 16.31 0.47 13.25
N LEU A 76 16.67 0.99 12.08
CA LEU A 76 17.64 2.08 11.96
C LEU A 76 17.17 3.35 12.66
N MET A 77 15.86 3.65 12.63
CA MET A 77 15.30 4.80 13.35
C MET A 77 15.28 4.58 14.86
N LEU A 78 15.03 3.35 15.33
CA LEU A 78 15.07 3.02 16.76
C LEU A 78 16.48 3.02 17.35
N GLU A 79 17.49 2.62 16.56
CA GLU A 79 18.90 2.58 16.95
C GLU A 79 19.60 3.95 16.78
N GLY A 80 18.99 4.83 15.98
CA GLY A 80 19.53 6.16 15.66
C GLY A 80 19.17 7.24 16.67
N SER A 81 19.66 8.45 16.41
CA SER A 81 19.39 9.64 17.24
C SER A 81 18.32 10.58 16.63
N ILE A 82 17.66 10.16 15.55
CA ILE A 82 16.63 10.96 14.88
C ILE A 82 15.35 10.90 15.71
N SER A 83 14.81 12.05 16.06
CA SER A 83 13.54 12.18 16.78
C SER A 83 12.70 13.33 16.20
N GLU A 84 11.43 13.40 16.58
CA GLU A 84 10.49 14.48 16.22
C GLU A 84 10.30 14.67 14.72
N GLU A 85 10.44 13.58 13.95
CA GLU A 85 10.41 13.62 12.50
C GLU A 85 9.38 12.63 11.91
N ARG A 86 8.95 12.92 10.68
CA ARG A 86 8.08 12.05 9.90
C ARG A 86 8.72 11.73 8.56
N PHE A 87 8.67 10.44 8.20
CA PHE A 87 9.22 9.94 6.94
C PHE A 87 8.19 9.13 6.15
N ILE A 88 8.19 9.34 4.82
CA ILE A 88 7.51 8.46 3.89
C ILE A 88 8.45 7.31 3.58
N VAL A 89 7.98 6.08 3.77
CA VAL A 89 8.75 4.86 3.51
C VAL A 89 8.18 4.17 2.27
N THR A 90 8.71 4.57 1.11
CA THR A 90 8.25 4.05 -0.19
C THR A 90 9.48 3.82 -1.06
N GLY A 91 9.65 2.60 -1.58
CA GLY A 91 10.73 2.27 -2.51
C GLY A 91 10.44 2.86 -3.89
N ASP A 92 9.45 2.31 -4.56
CA ASP A 92 9.06 2.70 -5.91
C ASP A 92 7.61 3.19 -6.00
N THR A 93 7.35 4.07 -6.95
CA THR A 93 5.99 4.49 -7.30
C THR A 93 5.62 3.94 -8.68
N TRP A 94 4.74 2.95 -8.71
CA TRP A 94 4.35 2.27 -9.93
C TRP A 94 2.84 2.33 -10.22
N PRO A 95 2.47 2.26 -11.53
CA PRO A 95 1.10 1.91 -11.91
C PRO A 95 0.75 0.50 -11.40
N PHE A 96 -0.46 0.33 -10.88
CA PHE A 96 -0.97 -1.01 -10.49
C PHE A 96 -0.89 -2.00 -11.66
N ARG A 97 -1.09 -1.55 -12.88
CA ARG A 97 -0.96 -2.37 -14.08
C ARG A 97 0.44 -2.99 -14.20
N LYS A 98 1.53 -2.18 -14.05
CA LYS A 98 2.92 -2.68 -14.12
C LYS A 98 3.16 -3.75 -13.05
N LEU A 99 2.72 -3.50 -11.81
CA LEU A 99 2.82 -4.47 -10.72
C LEU A 99 2.11 -5.78 -11.06
N GLN A 100 0.87 -5.70 -11.56
CA GLN A 100 0.08 -6.88 -11.93
C GLN A 100 0.71 -7.65 -13.09
N GLU A 101 1.27 -6.99 -14.09
CA GLU A 101 1.97 -7.60 -15.22
C GLU A 101 3.17 -8.42 -14.75
N ILE A 102 3.99 -7.87 -13.85
CA ILE A 102 5.17 -8.57 -13.31
C ILE A 102 4.75 -9.77 -12.47
N ILE A 103 3.80 -9.60 -11.54
CA ILE A 103 3.32 -10.71 -10.71
C ILE A 103 2.70 -11.82 -11.58
N ALA A 104 1.88 -11.46 -12.58
CA ALA A 104 1.29 -12.45 -13.50
C ALA A 104 2.35 -13.22 -14.27
N GLY A 105 3.40 -12.52 -14.74
CA GLY A 105 4.53 -13.14 -15.43
C GLY A 105 5.26 -14.16 -14.55
N GLN A 106 5.57 -13.81 -13.30
CA GLN A 106 6.23 -14.71 -12.35
C GLN A 106 5.41 -15.95 -12.01
N PHE A 107 4.09 -15.84 -11.98
CA PHE A 107 3.20 -16.98 -11.75
C PHE A 107 2.85 -17.76 -13.03
N GLY A 108 3.36 -17.37 -14.21
CA GLY A 108 2.96 -17.98 -15.50
C GLY A 108 1.47 -17.79 -15.79
N LYS A 109 0.85 -16.72 -15.29
CA LYS A 109 -0.57 -16.42 -15.48
C LYS A 109 -0.77 -15.40 -16.61
N LYS A 110 -1.98 -15.38 -17.17
CA LYS A 110 -2.34 -14.38 -18.18
C LYS A 110 -2.32 -12.99 -17.58
N ILE A 111 -1.65 -12.08 -18.27
CA ILE A 111 -1.62 -10.66 -17.93
C ILE A 111 -3.05 -10.08 -18.04
N PRO A 112 -3.51 -9.29 -17.05
CA PRO A 112 -4.78 -8.58 -17.15
C PRO A 112 -4.82 -7.66 -18.36
N THR A 113 -5.83 -7.81 -19.22
CA THR A 113 -5.95 -7.04 -20.48
C THR A 113 -7.10 -6.04 -20.48
N ARG A 114 -8.03 -6.17 -19.54
CA ARG A 114 -9.23 -5.32 -19.48
C ARG A 114 -9.06 -4.24 -18.42
N GLU A 115 -9.35 -3.01 -18.76
CA GLU A 115 -9.33 -1.93 -17.78
C GLU A 115 -10.61 -1.91 -16.94
N ALA A 116 -10.45 -1.92 -15.62
CA ALA A 116 -11.53 -1.66 -14.69
C ALA A 116 -11.75 -0.15 -14.57
N THR A 117 -12.62 0.38 -15.43
CA THR A 117 -12.94 1.81 -15.44
C THR A 117 -13.59 2.27 -14.13
N PRO A 118 -13.54 3.58 -13.78
CA PRO A 118 -14.19 4.10 -12.57
C PRO A 118 -15.70 3.78 -12.50
N LEU A 119 -16.39 3.76 -13.65
CA LEU A 119 -17.81 3.40 -13.72
C LEU A 119 -18.01 1.92 -13.34
N LEU A 120 -17.19 1.05 -13.92
CA LEU A 120 -17.26 -0.40 -13.66
C LEU A 120 -16.97 -0.72 -12.19
N LEU A 121 -15.93 -0.10 -11.63
CA LEU A 121 -15.58 -0.24 -10.21
C LEU A 121 -16.70 0.28 -9.30
N ASN A 122 -17.37 1.36 -9.72
CA ASN A 122 -18.49 1.95 -8.99
C ASN A 122 -19.72 1.03 -8.96
N ILE A 123 -19.96 0.25 -10.00
CA ILE A 123 -20.99 -0.79 -10.04
C ILE A 123 -20.52 -2.01 -9.22
N ALA A 124 -19.31 -2.48 -9.45
CA ALA A 124 -18.78 -3.69 -8.85
C ALA A 124 -18.79 -3.66 -7.30
N TRP A 125 -18.34 -2.56 -6.66
CA TRP A 125 -18.37 -2.50 -5.20
C TRP A 125 -19.78 -2.51 -4.62
N ARG A 126 -20.79 -2.00 -5.35
CA ARG A 126 -22.20 -2.07 -4.91
C ARG A 126 -22.74 -3.49 -4.98
N VAL A 127 -22.41 -4.20 -6.05
CA VAL A 127 -22.77 -5.62 -6.22
C VAL A 127 -22.11 -6.46 -5.13
N GLU A 128 -20.81 -6.25 -4.87
CA GLU A 128 -20.08 -6.94 -3.79
C GLU A 128 -20.67 -6.63 -2.41
N LYS A 129 -21.04 -5.38 -2.15
CA LYS A 129 -21.71 -5.01 -0.92
C LYS A 129 -23.05 -5.71 -0.76
N LEU A 130 -23.86 -5.78 -1.83
CA LEU A 130 -25.15 -6.47 -1.81
C LEU A 130 -24.96 -7.98 -1.57
N LYS A 131 -24.03 -8.61 -2.30
CA LYS A 131 -23.67 -10.01 -2.11
C LYS A 131 -23.26 -10.29 -0.66
N SER A 132 -22.40 -9.44 -0.08
CA SER A 132 -21.94 -9.55 1.31
C SER A 132 -23.08 -9.51 2.33
N LEU A 133 -24.16 -8.77 2.06
CA LEU A 133 -25.36 -8.73 2.94
C LEU A 133 -26.12 -10.06 2.94
N PHE A 134 -26.11 -10.79 1.82
CA PHE A 134 -26.80 -12.08 1.70
C PHE A 134 -25.93 -13.27 2.11
N THR A 135 -24.61 -13.21 1.89
CA THR A 135 -23.70 -14.33 2.17
C THR A 135 -23.02 -14.22 3.54
N GLY A 136 -23.03 -13.06 4.17
CA GLY A 136 -22.23 -12.80 5.39
C GLY A 136 -20.72 -12.72 5.17
N GLU A 137 -20.24 -12.91 3.94
CA GLU A 137 -18.81 -12.85 3.60
C GLU A 137 -18.33 -11.39 3.46
N LYS A 138 -17.06 -11.15 3.75
CA LYS A 138 -16.44 -9.83 3.52
C LYS A 138 -16.42 -9.50 2.02
N PRO A 139 -16.84 -8.29 1.60
CA PRO A 139 -16.83 -7.93 0.20
C PRO A 139 -15.40 -7.87 -0.34
N LEU A 140 -15.17 -8.44 -1.53
CA LEU A 140 -13.86 -8.43 -2.21
C LEU A 140 -13.45 -7.01 -2.65
N LEU A 141 -14.44 -6.15 -2.92
CA LEU A 141 -14.24 -4.78 -3.35
C LEU A 141 -15.12 -3.84 -2.52
N THR A 142 -14.50 -2.88 -1.86
CA THR A 142 -15.19 -1.82 -1.12
C THR A 142 -15.20 -0.51 -1.91
N LYS A 143 -16.07 0.43 -1.56
CA LYS A 143 -16.05 1.79 -2.15
C LYS A 143 -14.67 2.45 -1.99
N GLU A 144 -14.00 2.19 -0.90
CA GLU A 144 -12.68 2.72 -0.56
C GLU A 144 -11.59 2.14 -1.47
N SER A 145 -11.50 0.81 -1.56
CA SER A 145 -10.54 0.13 -2.42
C SER A 145 -10.77 0.43 -3.90
N ALA A 146 -12.03 0.55 -4.34
CA ALA A 146 -12.36 0.97 -5.70
C ALA A 146 -11.84 2.38 -6.03
N ARG A 147 -11.90 3.31 -5.06
CA ARG A 147 -11.36 4.68 -5.24
C ARG A 147 -9.84 4.68 -5.29
N VAL A 148 -9.19 3.94 -4.39
CA VAL A 148 -7.72 3.83 -4.36
C VAL A 148 -7.19 3.19 -5.64
N ALA A 149 -7.88 2.20 -6.17
CA ALA A 149 -7.49 1.48 -7.38
C ALA A 149 -7.37 2.36 -8.65
N VAL A 150 -8.01 3.53 -8.67
CA VAL A 150 -7.93 4.50 -9.79
C VAL A 150 -7.25 5.81 -9.40
N SER A 151 -6.87 5.98 -8.14
CA SER A 151 -6.14 7.17 -7.70
C SER A 151 -4.71 7.16 -8.22
N LYS A 152 -4.18 8.33 -8.53
CA LYS A 152 -2.79 8.49 -8.94
C LYS A 152 -2.08 9.30 -7.86
N THR A 153 -1.24 8.63 -7.09
CA THR A 153 -0.49 9.24 -6.00
C THR A 153 0.99 8.96 -6.21
N TRP A 154 1.79 10.00 -6.18
CA TRP A 154 3.25 9.90 -6.23
C TRP A 154 3.81 10.20 -4.85
N PHE A 155 4.85 9.49 -4.49
CA PHE A 155 5.51 9.63 -3.21
C PHE A 155 6.98 9.99 -3.43
N GLU A 156 7.48 10.89 -2.60
CA GLU A 156 8.90 11.26 -2.55
C GLU A 156 9.50 10.72 -1.24
N ASN A 157 10.61 10.01 -1.36
CA ASN A 157 11.31 9.39 -0.22
C ASN A 157 12.69 10.03 0.05
N ASP A 158 13.05 11.08 -0.64
CA ASP A 158 14.34 11.77 -0.55
C ASP A 158 14.71 12.18 0.87
N LYS A 159 13.72 12.59 1.68
CA LYS A 159 13.93 12.96 3.08
C LYS A 159 14.45 11.77 3.87
N LEU A 160 13.90 10.57 3.66
CA LEU A 160 14.33 9.36 4.33
C LEU A 160 15.74 8.97 3.89
N LEU A 161 16.02 8.99 2.59
CA LEU A 161 17.34 8.62 2.05
C LEU A 161 18.45 9.58 2.52
N ARG A 162 18.15 10.87 2.66
CA ARG A 162 19.09 11.82 3.28
C ARG A 162 19.30 11.57 4.75
N ALA A 163 18.28 11.13 5.48
CA ALA A 163 18.35 10.85 6.91
C ALA A 163 19.08 9.53 7.24
N LEU A 164 19.10 8.58 6.29
CA LEU A 164 19.75 7.28 6.43
C LEU A 164 20.79 7.06 5.33
N PRO A 165 21.96 7.72 5.43
CA PRO A 165 23.05 7.54 4.46
C PRO A 165 23.50 6.07 4.40
N GLY A 166 23.55 5.49 3.20
CA GLY A 166 23.92 4.09 2.98
C GLY A 166 22.74 3.12 3.01
N PHE A 167 21.51 3.56 3.31
CA PHE A 167 20.31 2.77 3.08
C PHE A 167 19.86 2.92 1.62
N SER A 168 19.44 1.81 1.03
CA SER A 168 18.75 1.77 -0.26
C SER A 168 17.58 0.81 -0.19
N PHE A 169 16.51 1.14 -0.88
CA PHE A 169 15.37 0.25 -1.02
C PHE A 169 15.68 -0.94 -1.92
N THR A 170 15.11 -2.06 -1.61
CA THR A 170 15.09 -3.24 -2.48
C THR A 170 14.31 -2.92 -3.75
N PRO A 171 14.86 -3.20 -4.96
CA PRO A 171 14.12 -3.06 -6.20
C PRO A 171 12.82 -3.84 -6.15
N LEU A 172 11.73 -3.22 -6.59
CA LEU A 172 10.39 -3.83 -6.44
C LEU A 172 10.23 -5.11 -7.27
N GLU A 173 11.01 -5.26 -8.34
CA GLU A 173 11.11 -6.49 -9.12
C GLU A 173 11.62 -7.67 -8.28
N GLU A 174 12.55 -7.44 -7.36
CA GLU A 174 13.07 -8.48 -6.46
C GLU A 174 12.04 -8.86 -5.40
N THR A 175 11.31 -7.86 -4.87
CA THR A 175 10.21 -8.09 -3.92
C THR A 175 9.12 -8.97 -4.52
#